data_0304ac3ccb8f5925e639c2cf170999cd
#
_entry.id   0304ac3ccb8f5925e639c2cf170999cd
#
_cell.length_a   1.000
_cell.length_b   1.000
_cell.length_c   1.000
_cell.angle_alpha   90.00
_cell.angle_beta   90.00
_cell.angle_gamma   90.00
#
_symmetry.space_group_name_H-M   'P 1'
#
loop_
_entity.id
_entity.type
_entity.pdbx_description
1 polymer ?
#
loop_
_entity_poly.entity_id
_entity_poly.type
_entity_poly.pdbx_seq_one_letter_code
_entity_poly.pdbx_strand_id
1 'polypeptide(L)'
;WNNAHGWQYFGGLRARYDSFTQADITDKTFLLYPTVGFTRTRLRGGSFATWGDVQKITFDVGNKVWLSEASFVKVQASSAWIRTYAENHRIVARAEVGYLHTKDIEKIPPALRFFAGGDRSVRGYGYKKIAPKNKNGKLVGGSRLLAGSLEYQYQVYPNWWAATFADSGLAANDYTTKELRYGAGVGVRWASPVGAIKFDIATPIRDKDNSKNIQFYIGLGTEI
;
A
#
# COMPACT_ATOMS: atom_id res chain seq x y z
N TRP A 1 -5.69 12.32 19.26
CA TRP A 1 -5.50 11.87 20.64
C TRP A 1 -4.50 10.74 20.70
N ASN A 2 -3.69 10.71 21.76
CA ASN A 2 -2.73 9.65 22.03
C ASN A 2 -3.13 8.95 23.33
N ASN A 3 -2.94 7.65 23.40
CA ASN A 3 -3.10 6.93 24.66
C ASN A 3 -1.73 6.55 25.26
N ALA A 4 -1.75 5.94 26.47
CA ALA A 4 -0.54 5.55 27.17
C ALA A 4 0.29 4.47 26.46
N HIS A 5 -0.27 3.79 25.47
CA HIS A 5 0.41 2.74 24.69
C HIS A 5 0.93 3.22 23.33
N GLY A 6 0.93 4.54 23.09
CA GLY A 6 1.46 5.12 21.85
C GLY A 6 0.50 5.11 20.67
N TRP A 7 -0.76 4.75 20.89
CA TRP A 7 -1.77 4.80 19.85
C TRP A 7 -2.25 6.23 19.64
N GLN A 8 -2.33 6.63 18.39
CA GLN A 8 -2.91 7.91 17.98
C GLN A 8 -4.27 7.64 17.35
N TYR A 9 -5.24 8.47 17.70
CA TYR A 9 -6.60 8.37 17.20
C TYR A 9 -6.94 9.65 16.44
N PHE A 10 -7.60 9.51 15.32
CA PHE A 10 -8.16 10.65 14.63
C PHE A 10 -9.59 10.33 14.19
N GLY A 11 -10.41 11.36 14.12
CA GLY A 11 -11.76 11.24 13.60
C GLY A 11 -12.16 12.56 12.96
N GLY A 12 -13.02 12.49 11.97
CA GLY A 12 -13.46 13.66 11.27
C GLY A 12 -14.60 13.37 10.32
N LEU A 13 -15.14 14.43 9.75
CA LEU A 13 -16.15 14.38 8.70
C LEU A 13 -15.49 14.89 7.42
N ARG A 14 -15.54 14.09 6.35
CA ARG A 14 -14.99 14.47 5.06
C ARG A 14 -16.10 14.75 4.07
N ALA A 15 -15.97 15.87 3.37
CA ALA A 15 -16.79 16.22 2.23
C ALA A 15 -15.92 16.18 0.98
N ARG A 16 -16.37 15.45 -0.03
CA ARG A 16 -15.60 15.23 -1.23
C ARG A 16 -16.48 15.38 -2.46
N TYR A 17 -16.10 16.27 -3.36
CA TYR A 17 -16.71 16.40 -4.66
C TYR A 17 -15.69 16.07 -5.72
N ASP A 18 -15.90 14.99 -6.45
CA ASP A 18 -14.98 14.51 -7.48
C ASP A 18 -15.66 14.48 -8.84
N SER A 19 -15.00 15.06 -9.83
CA SER A 19 -15.25 14.82 -11.24
C SER A 19 -14.13 13.90 -11.71
N PHE A 20 -14.47 12.71 -12.17
CA PHE A 20 -13.48 11.70 -12.50
C PHE A 20 -13.82 10.94 -13.77
N THR A 21 -12.79 10.46 -14.43
CA THR A 21 -12.89 9.49 -15.51
C THR A 21 -12.18 8.22 -15.04
N GLN A 22 -12.97 7.13 -14.90
CA GLN A 22 -12.45 5.84 -14.51
C GLN A 22 -12.62 4.90 -15.70
N ALA A 23 -11.48 4.53 -16.31
CA ALA A 23 -11.46 3.80 -17.56
C ALA A 23 -12.26 4.58 -18.64
N ASP A 24 -13.40 4.10 -19.08
CA ASP A 24 -14.22 4.74 -20.10
C ASP A 24 -15.47 5.46 -19.53
N ILE A 25 -15.58 5.52 -18.20
CA ILE A 25 -16.73 6.12 -17.52
C ILE A 25 -16.31 7.43 -16.89
N THR A 26 -17.02 8.51 -17.26
CA THR A 26 -16.85 9.83 -16.64
C THR A 26 -18.07 10.10 -15.75
N ASP A 27 -17.83 10.46 -14.51
CA ASP A 27 -18.91 10.77 -13.56
C ASP A 27 -18.48 11.88 -12.59
N LYS A 28 -19.47 12.43 -11.90
CA LYS A 28 -19.28 13.41 -10.83
C LYS A 28 -20.00 12.88 -9.60
N THR A 29 -19.30 12.88 -8.46
CA THR A 29 -19.87 12.35 -7.23
C THR A 29 -19.57 13.28 -6.07
N PHE A 30 -20.58 13.57 -5.26
CA PHE A 30 -20.44 14.21 -3.96
C PHE A 30 -20.56 13.15 -2.87
N LEU A 31 -19.57 13.09 -1.99
CA LEU A 31 -19.53 12.17 -0.85
C LEU A 31 -19.35 12.94 0.44
N LEU A 32 -20.16 12.63 1.43
CA LEU A 32 -20.03 13.13 2.79
C LEU A 32 -19.95 11.92 3.72
N TYR A 33 -18.82 11.79 4.44
CA TYR A 33 -18.61 10.60 5.24
C TYR A 33 -17.72 10.86 6.46
N PRO A 34 -18.06 10.26 7.62
CA PRO A 34 -17.14 10.21 8.75
C PRO A 34 -15.97 9.27 8.46
N THR A 35 -14.82 9.62 9.02
CA THR A 35 -13.61 8.81 8.97
C THR A 35 -13.04 8.68 10.38
N VAL A 36 -12.57 7.47 10.72
CA VAL A 36 -11.92 7.19 12.00
C VAL A 36 -10.66 6.39 11.72
N GLY A 37 -9.58 6.75 12.36
CA GLY A 37 -8.32 6.06 12.18
C GLY A 37 -7.55 5.86 13.47
N PHE A 38 -6.74 4.81 13.48
CA PHE A 38 -5.88 4.44 14.59
C PHE A 38 -4.49 4.15 14.03
N THR A 39 -3.45 4.75 14.63
CA THR A 39 -2.08 4.56 14.19
C THR A 39 -1.17 4.41 15.39
N ARG A 40 -0.26 3.44 15.34
CA ARG A 40 0.82 3.33 16.30
C ARG A 40 2.13 3.17 15.55
N THR A 41 3.08 4.06 15.81
CA THR A 41 4.41 4.03 15.22
C THR A 41 5.43 3.88 16.33
N ARG A 42 6.28 2.87 16.26
CA ARG A 42 7.40 2.65 17.16
C ARG A 42 8.65 2.43 16.35
N LEU A 43 9.64 3.28 16.51
CA LEU A 43 10.92 3.20 15.78
C LEU A 43 12.06 3.41 16.73
N ARG A 44 13.15 2.64 16.56
CA ARG A 44 14.41 2.77 17.28
C ARG A 44 15.56 2.72 16.29
N GLY A 45 16.64 3.44 16.56
CA GLY A 45 17.84 3.45 15.73
C GLY A 45 17.98 4.68 14.85
N GLY A 46 17.25 5.75 15.14
CA GLY A 46 17.39 7.03 14.46
C GLY A 46 16.82 7.02 13.04
N SER A 47 17.53 7.68 12.12
CA SER A 47 17.09 7.84 10.73
C SER A 47 17.14 6.54 9.91
N PHE A 48 17.93 5.55 10.36
CA PHE A 48 17.95 4.21 9.79
C PHE A 48 17.54 3.22 10.87
N ALA A 49 16.25 2.92 10.95
CA ALA A 49 15.70 2.17 12.06
C ALA A 49 16.25 0.74 12.12
N THR A 50 16.65 0.31 13.31
CA THR A 50 17.08 -1.07 13.57
C THR A 50 15.97 -1.93 14.11
N TRP A 51 14.95 -1.31 14.69
CA TRP A 51 13.78 -1.97 15.25
C TRP A 51 12.59 -1.04 15.10
N GLY A 52 11.46 -1.59 14.75
CA GLY A 52 10.25 -0.80 14.71
C GLY A 52 9.04 -1.54 14.20
N ASP A 53 7.90 -0.91 14.37
CA ASP A 53 6.65 -1.30 13.73
C ASP A 53 5.74 -0.10 13.53
N VAL A 54 4.88 -0.20 12.52
CA VAL A 54 3.80 0.73 12.27
C VAL A 54 2.53 -0.07 12.08
N GLN A 55 1.52 0.24 12.88
CA GLN A 55 0.19 -0.35 12.77
C GLN A 55 -0.80 0.74 12.41
N LYS A 56 -1.65 0.51 11.43
CA LYS A 56 -2.62 1.51 10.99
C LYS A 56 -3.92 0.84 10.58
N ILE A 57 -5.04 1.41 11.01
CA ILE A 57 -6.36 1.02 10.56
C ILE A 57 -7.23 2.27 10.35
N THR A 58 -8.00 2.29 9.28
CA THR A 58 -8.86 3.41 8.92
C THR A 58 -10.24 2.89 8.52
N PHE A 59 -11.27 3.57 9.00
CA PHE A 59 -12.67 3.29 8.66
C PHE A 59 -13.29 4.52 8.03
N ASP A 60 -13.94 4.36 6.88
CA ASP A 60 -14.71 5.40 6.21
C ASP A 60 -16.10 4.85 5.93
N VAL A 61 -17.15 5.60 6.25
CA VAL A 61 -18.54 5.18 6.05
C VAL A 61 -19.32 6.31 5.41
N GLY A 62 -19.84 6.10 4.20
CA GLY A 62 -20.74 7.01 3.52
C GLY A 62 -22.15 6.45 3.44
N ASN A 63 -23.16 7.31 3.48
CA ASN A 63 -24.55 6.89 3.37
C ASN A 63 -25.37 7.96 2.64
N LYS A 64 -26.26 7.52 1.75
CA LYS A 64 -27.17 8.41 0.99
C LYS A 64 -28.10 9.18 1.90
N VAL A 65 -28.38 8.69 3.11
CA VAL A 65 -29.26 9.33 4.09
C VAL A 65 -28.72 10.69 4.54
N TRP A 66 -27.39 10.89 4.57
CA TRP A 66 -26.77 12.15 4.98
C TRP A 66 -26.05 12.89 3.85
N LEU A 67 -26.76 13.06 2.75
CA LEU A 67 -26.35 13.87 1.60
C LEU A 67 -25.21 13.26 0.74
N SER A 68 -24.74 12.07 1.02
CA SER A 68 -23.77 11.39 0.17
C SER A 68 -24.47 10.77 -1.04
N GLU A 69 -23.87 10.89 -2.22
CA GLU A 69 -24.43 10.29 -3.45
C GLU A 69 -24.24 8.78 -3.53
N ALA A 70 -23.41 8.22 -2.67
CA ALA A 70 -23.18 6.79 -2.59
C ALA A 70 -23.13 6.32 -1.14
N SER A 71 -23.58 5.09 -0.91
CA SER A 71 -23.42 4.41 0.36
C SER A 71 -22.26 3.44 0.26
N PHE A 72 -21.31 3.51 1.20
CA PHE A 72 -20.16 2.64 1.19
C PHE A 72 -19.59 2.46 2.61
N VAL A 73 -18.87 1.36 2.79
CA VAL A 73 -18.02 1.11 3.96
C VAL A 73 -16.63 0.74 3.44
N LYS A 74 -15.61 1.47 3.88
CA LYS A 74 -14.23 1.21 3.52
C LYS A 74 -13.41 0.98 4.77
N VAL A 75 -12.70 -0.14 4.82
CA VAL A 75 -11.76 -0.48 5.89
C VAL A 75 -10.41 -0.74 5.25
N GLN A 76 -9.37 -0.12 5.79
CA GLN A 76 -8.01 -0.34 5.33
C GLN A 76 -7.11 -0.50 6.54
N ALA A 77 -6.33 -1.56 6.57
CA ALA A 77 -5.40 -1.86 7.64
C ALA A 77 -4.03 -2.19 7.08
N SER A 78 -2.99 -1.75 7.76
CA SER A 78 -1.62 -2.07 7.39
C SER A 78 -0.77 -2.33 8.62
N SER A 79 0.22 -3.20 8.45
CA SER A 79 1.20 -3.53 9.48
C SER A 79 2.57 -3.62 8.83
N ALA A 80 3.56 -3.01 9.44
CA ALA A 80 4.93 -3.04 8.95
C ALA A 80 5.90 -3.21 10.12
N TRP A 81 6.96 -3.97 9.91
CA TRP A 81 7.90 -4.39 10.95
C TRP A 81 9.32 -4.30 10.45
N ILE A 82 10.23 -3.81 11.32
CA ILE A 82 11.66 -3.86 11.13
C ILE A 82 12.27 -4.60 12.31
N ARG A 83 13.13 -5.58 12.03
CA ARG A 83 13.89 -6.31 13.05
C ARG A 83 15.31 -6.51 12.57
N THR A 84 16.29 -6.25 13.45
CA THR A 84 17.71 -6.45 13.15
C THR A 84 18.27 -7.51 14.08
N TYR A 85 18.96 -8.47 13.50
CA TYR A 85 19.59 -9.58 14.22
C TYR A 85 21.10 -9.55 14.00
N ALA A 86 21.87 -9.81 15.06
CA ALA A 86 23.32 -9.88 15.00
C ALA A 86 23.97 -8.64 14.37
N GLU A 87 23.31 -7.49 14.44
CA GLU A 87 23.74 -6.18 13.92
C GLU A 87 23.84 -6.08 12.39
N ASN A 88 24.00 -7.22 11.70
CA ASN A 88 24.25 -7.27 10.24
C ASN A 88 23.07 -7.80 9.42
N HIS A 89 22.03 -8.31 10.06
CA HIS A 89 20.89 -8.90 9.40
C HIS A 89 19.64 -8.10 9.74
N ARG A 90 18.99 -7.57 8.73
CA ARG A 90 17.80 -6.74 8.91
C ARG A 90 16.65 -7.30 8.10
N ILE A 91 15.50 -7.48 8.74
CA ILE A 91 14.29 -7.99 8.12
C ILE A 91 13.24 -6.89 8.13
N VAL A 92 12.64 -6.62 6.97
CA VAL A 92 11.52 -5.69 6.81
C VAL A 92 10.33 -6.47 6.27
N ALA A 93 9.22 -6.45 6.99
CA ALA A 93 8.00 -7.12 6.59
C ALA A 93 6.85 -6.12 6.56
N ARG A 94 5.99 -6.22 5.56
CA ARG A 94 4.80 -5.37 5.41
C ARG A 94 3.61 -6.20 4.99
N ALA A 95 2.45 -5.84 5.49
CA ALA A 95 1.19 -6.41 5.05
C ALA A 95 0.11 -5.33 5.02
N GLU A 96 -0.76 -5.39 4.04
CA GLU A 96 -1.84 -4.44 3.88
C GLU A 96 -3.10 -5.16 3.41
N VAL A 97 -4.24 -4.79 3.96
CA VAL A 97 -5.53 -5.32 3.58
C VAL A 97 -6.52 -4.17 3.44
N GLY A 98 -7.37 -4.25 2.43
CA GLY A 98 -8.40 -3.26 2.18
C GLY A 98 -9.72 -3.91 1.78
N TYR A 99 -10.79 -3.33 2.24
CA TYR A 99 -12.14 -3.79 1.96
C TYR A 99 -13.04 -2.58 1.70
N LEU A 100 -13.68 -2.58 0.55
CA LEU A 100 -14.66 -1.57 0.17
C LEU A 100 -15.97 -2.29 -0.16
N HIS A 101 -17.00 -2.05 0.64
CA HIS A 101 -18.33 -2.56 0.39
C HIS A 101 -19.24 -1.44 -0.09
N THR A 102 -19.80 -1.59 -1.27
CA THR A 102 -20.75 -0.63 -1.84
C THR A 102 -21.60 -1.31 -2.90
N LYS A 103 -22.82 -0.82 -3.05
CA LYS A 103 -23.70 -1.20 -4.18
C LYS A 103 -23.55 -0.21 -5.34
N ASP A 104 -22.86 0.90 -5.12
CA ASP A 104 -22.73 2.02 -6.05
C ASP A 104 -21.29 2.21 -6.50
N ILE A 105 -20.61 1.13 -6.88
CA ILE A 105 -19.15 1.18 -7.19
C ILE A 105 -18.84 2.21 -8.27
N GLU A 106 -19.74 2.44 -9.21
CA GLU A 106 -19.56 3.40 -10.29
C GLU A 106 -19.53 4.85 -9.79
N LYS A 107 -20.15 5.12 -8.64
CA LYS A 107 -20.16 6.43 -7.99
C LYS A 107 -18.97 6.66 -7.07
N ILE A 108 -18.18 5.64 -6.81
CA ILE A 108 -17.00 5.76 -5.95
C ILE A 108 -15.83 6.26 -6.78
N PRO A 109 -15.22 7.42 -6.41
CA PRO A 109 -14.06 7.94 -7.14
C PRO A 109 -12.88 6.98 -7.13
N PRO A 110 -12.00 7.03 -8.14
CA PRO A 110 -10.79 6.21 -8.16
C PRO A 110 -9.92 6.35 -6.91
N ALA A 111 -9.89 7.52 -6.30
CA ALA A 111 -9.11 7.78 -5.09
C ALA A 111 -9.57 6.94 -3.88
N LEU A 112 -10.79 6.44 -3.88
CA LEU A 112 -11.33 5.58 -2.83
C LEU A 112 -11.33 4.10 -3.20
N ARG A 113 -10.99 3.75 -4.43
CA ARG A 113 -10.82 2.36 -4.88
C ARG A 113 -9.39 1.90 -4.64
N PHE A 114 -9.19 0.59 -4.71
CA PHE A 114 -7.88 0.01 -4.46
C PHE A 114 -7.13 -0.30 -5.75
N PHE A 115 -5.83 0.01 -5.72
CA PHE A 115 -4.85 -0.32 -6.74
C PHE A 115 -3.60 -0.82 -6.04
N ALA A 116 -2.96 -1.82 -6.59
CA ALA A 116 -1.69 -2.33 -6.08
C ALA A 116 -0.58 -2.12 -7.11
N GLY A 117 0.65 -2.35 -6.70
CA GLY A 117 1.84 -2.16 -7.53
C GLY A 117 2.63 -0.92 -7.15
N GLY A 118 3.95 -1.01 -7.29
CA GLY A 118 4.88 0.07 -6.95
C GLY A 118 5.80 -0.28 -5.80
N ASP A 119 6.67 0.67 -5.42
CA ASP A 119 7.75 0.45 -4.46
C ASP A 119 7.29 0.15 -3.02
N ARG A 120 6.08 0.55 -2.67
CA ARG A 120 5.48 0.29 -1.35
C ARG A 120 4.32 -0.70 -1.41
N SER A 121 4.15 -1.40 -2.49
CA SER A 121 3.09 -2.38 -2.69
C SER A 121 3.67 -3.68 -3.22
N VAL A 122 3.60 -3.93 -4.52
CA VAL A 122 4.18 -5.11 -5.15
C VAL A 122 5.28 -4.63 -6.10
N ARG A 123 6.53 -4.79 -5.70
CA ARG A 123 7.66 -4.42 -6.53
C ARG A 123 7.80 -5.40 -7.69
N GLY A 124 8.11 -4.90 -8.86
CA GLY A 124 8.04 -5.62 -10.13
C GLY A 124 6.91 -5.13 -11.01
N TYR A 125 5.93 -4.47 -10.43
CA TYR A 125 4.82 -3.83 -11.14
C TYR A 125 4.92 -2.31 -11.01
N GLY A 126 4.46 -1.60 -12.02
CA GLY A 126 4.40 -0.14 -11.97
C GLY A 126 3.39 0.35 -10.94
N TYR A 127 3.52 1.61 -10.56
CA TYR A 127 2.65 2.24 -9.56
C TYR A 127 1.18 2.13 -9.98
N LYS A 128 0.36 1.56 -9.09
CA LYS A 128 -1.09 1.37 -9.30
C LYS A 128 -1.46 0.59 -10.57
N LYS A 129 -0.59 -0.29 -11.04
CA LYS A 129 -0.84 -1.06 -12.28
C LYS A 129 -1.58 -2.37 -12.05
N ILE A 130 -1.76 -2.79 -10.81
CA ILE A 130 -2.52 -4.01 -10.46
C ILE A 130 -3.92 -3.58 -10.02
N ALA A 131 -4.93 -3.89 -10.84
CA ALA A 131 -6.33 -3.64 -10.54
C ALA A 131 -7.21 -4.35 -11.57
N PRO A 132 -8.51 -4.50 -11.31
CA PRO A 132 -9.44 -4.99 -12.32
C PRO A 132 -9.44 -4.10 -13.58
N LYS A 133 -9.63 -4.72 -14.73
CA LYS A 133 -9.68 -4.04 -16.02
C LYS A 133 -11.08 -4.17 -16.62
N ASN A 134 -11.49 -3.15 -17.37
CA ASN A 134 -12.72 -3.21 -18.15
C ASN A 134 -12.53 -3.97 -19.47
N LYS A 135 -13.53 -4.02 -20.32
CA LYS A 135 -13.49 -4.72 -21.62
C LYS A 135 -12.42 -4.17 -22.55
N ASN A 136 -12.04 -2.90 -22.40
CA ASN A 136 -11.03 -2.23 -23.22
C ASN A 136 -9.62 -2.32 -22.62
N GLY A 137 -9.44 -3.09 -21.54
CA GLY A 137 -8.15 -3.26 -20.87
C GLY A 137 -7.74 -2.12 -19.95
N LYS A 138 -8.62 -1.15 -19.68
CA LYS A 138 -8.33 -0.02 -18.80
C LYS A 138 -8.58 -0.37 -17.34
N LEU A 139 -7.72 0.12 -16.44
CA LEU A 139 -7.80 -0.15 -15.01
C LEU A 139 -8.98 0.58 -14.38
N VAL A 140 -9.81 -0.13 -13.63
CA VAL A 140 -11.01 0.43 -12.99
C VAL A 140 -10.92 0.48 -11.46
N GLY A 141 -9.84 -0.01 -10.86
CA GLY A 141 -9.72 -0.09 -9.41
C GLY A 141 -10.57 -1.21 -8.80
N GLY A 142 -10.13 -1.69 -7.64
CA GLY A 142 -10.77 -2.81 -6.96
C GLY A 142 -11.50 -2.42 -5.69
N SER A 143 -12.36 -3.31 -5.22
CA SER A 143 -13.02 -3.20 -3.92
C SER A 143 -12.30 -4.01 -2.83
N ARG A 144 -11.27 -4.76 -3.19
CA ARG A 144 -10.47 -5.56 -2.27
C ARG A 144 -8.99 -5.29 -2.52
N LEU A 145 -8.22 -5.21 -1.44
CA LEU A 145 -6.77 -5.06 -1.48
C LEU A 145 -6.14 -6.07 -0.56
N LEU A 146 -5.09 -6.72 -1.03
CA LEU A 146 -4.21 -7.55 -0.22
C LEU A 146 -2.81 -7.39 -0.75
N ALA A 147 -1.86 -7.04 0.11
CA ALA A 147 -0.46 -6.93 -0.27
C ALA A 147 0.42 -7.37 0.88
N GLY A 148 1.49 -8.04 0.56
CA GLY A 148 2.48 -8.48 1.53
C GLY A 148 3.87 -8.40 0.96
N SER A 149 4.86 -8.10 1.80
CA SER A 149 6.25 -7.96 1.41
C SER A 149 7.15 -8.51 2.49
N LEU A 150 8.17 -9.22 2.08
CA LEU A 150 9.25 -9.67 2.95
C LEU A 150 10.57 -9.30 2.32
N GLU A 151 11.42 -8.59 3.07
CA GLU A 151 12.71 -8.14 2.61
C GLU A 151 13.78 -8.55 3.62
N TYR A 152 14.86 -9.11 3.11
CA TYR A 152 16.06 -9.43 3.90
C TYR A 152 17.19 -8.52 3.45
N GLN A 153 17.87 -7.91 4.44
CA GLN A 153 19.00 -7.03 4.20
C GLN A 153 20.23 -7.54 4.96
N TYR A 154 21.37 -7.49 4.30
CA TYR A 154 22.68 -7.83 4.89
C TYR A 154 23.61 -6.64 4.74
N GLN A 155 24.26 -6.25 5.85
CA GLN A 155 25.23 -5.17 5.83
C GLN A 155 26.53 -5.62 5.17
N VAL A 156 26.82 -5.08 3.99
CA VAL A 156 28.01 -5.44 3.22
C VAL A 156 29.18 -4.50 3.45
N TYR A 157 28.91 -3.29 3.93
CA TYR A 157 29.90 -2.26 4.26
C TYR A 157 29.26 -1.29 5.27
N PRO A 158 30.02 -0.57 6.11
CA PRO A 158 29.43 0.42 7.02
C PRO A 158 28.47 1.36 6.29
N ASN A 159 27.22 1.46 6.79
CA ASN A 159 26.12 2.24 6.22
C ASN A 159 25.58 1.75 4.88
N TRP A 160 26.04 0.60 4.36
CA TRP A 160 25.58 0.01 3.11
C TRP A 160 25.01 -1.38 3.33
N TRP A 161 23.82 -1.60 2.84
CA TRP A 161 23.07 -2.85 2.99
C TRP A 161 22.65 -3.37 1.63
N ALA A 162 22.89 -4.64 1.37
CA ALA A 162 22.33 -5.32 0.23
C ALA A 162 20.98 -5.91 0.62
N ALA A 163 20.02 -5.85 -0.27
CA ALA A 163 18.66 -6.31 -0.02
C ALA A 163 18.18 -7.30 -1.08
N THR A 164 17.40 -8.27 -0.64
CA THR A 164 16.59 -9.13 -1.51
C THR A 164 15.17 -9.18 -0.97
N PHE A 165 14.19 -9.23 -1.85
CA PHE A 165 12.80 -9.15 -1.43
C PHE A 165 11.88 -9.95 -2.33
N ALA A 166 10.74 -10.33 -1.75
CA ALA A 166 9.62 -10.93 -2.45
C ALA A 166 8.34 -10.24 -2.00
N ASP A 167 7.54 -9.81 -2.95
CA ASP A 167 6.28 -9.13 -2.72
C ASP A 167 5.15 -9.90 -3.41
N SER A 168 3.96 -9.81 -2.83
CA SER A 168 2.77 -10.39 -3.41
C SER A 168 1.57 -9.50 -3.10
N GLY A 169 0.61 -9.46 -4.01
CA GLY A 169 -0.61 -8.72 -3.74
C GLY A 169 -1.63 -8.81 -4.83
N LEU A 170 -2.81 -8.31 -4.50
CA LEU A 170 -3.92 -8.17 -5.43
C LEU A 170 -4.68 -6.88 -5.14
N ALA A 171 -5.25 -6.31 -6.19
CA ALA A 171 -6.36 -5.37 -6.09
C ALA A 171 -7.42 -5.88 -7.06
N ALA A 172 -8.55 -6.28 -6.53
CA ALA A 172 -9.58 -6.98 -7.29
C ALA A 172 -10.95 -6.73 -6.66
N ASN A 173 -11.98 -7.36 -7.17
CA ASN A 173 -13.32 -7.28 -6.59
C ASN A 173 -13.63 -8.45 -5.67
N ASP A 174 -12.68 -9.37 -5.51
CA ASP A 174 -12.79 -10.52 -4.62
C ASP A 174 -11.39 -10.97 -4.18
N TYR A 175 -11.30 -11.58 -3.00
CA TYR A 175 -10.06 -12.18 -2.51
C TYR A 175 -9.91 -13.57 -3.12
N THR A 176 -9.17 -13.66 -4.21
CA THR A 176 -8.92 -14.95 -4.87
C THR A 176 -7.44 -15.08 -5.21
N THR A 177 -6.92 -16.29 -5.12
CA THR A 177 -5.52 -16.57 -5.47
C THR A 177 -5.25 -16.37 -6.96
N LYS A 178 -6.28 -16.39 -7.79
CA LYS A 178 -6.15 -16.15 -9.23
C LYS A 178 -5.73 -14.72 -9.57
N GLU A 179 -6.06 -13.76 -8.71
CA GLU A 179 -5.72 -12.35 -8.91
C GLU A 179 -4.42 -11.95 -8.24
N LEU A 180 -3.78 -12.84 -7.49
CA LEU A 180 -2.49 -12.56 -6.86
C LEU A 180 -1.41 -12.34 -7.91
N ARG A 181 -0.62 -11.30 -7.68
CA ARG A 181 0.59 -11.00 -8.44
C ARG A 181 1.79 -11.13 -7.52
N TYR A 182 2.92 -11.55 -8.09
CA TYR A 182 4.16 -11.78 -7.36
C TYR A 182 5.27 -10.98 -8.01
N GLY A 183 6.11 -10.37 -7.20
CA GLY A 183 7.29 -9.69 -7.64
C GLY A 183 8.47 -10.05 -6.75
N ALA A 184 9.67 -10.04 -7.30
CA ALA A 184 10.89 -10.25 -6.55
C ALA A 184 12.00 -9.39 -7.10
N GLY A 185 12.99 -9.10 -6.27
CA GLY A 185 14.09 -8.28 -6.70
C GLY A 185 15.21 -8.20 -5.70
N VAL A 186 16.16 -7.35 -6.06
CA VAL A 186 17.33 -7.04 -5.25
C VAL A 186 17.55 -5.54 -5.24
N GLY A 187 18.25 -5.07 -4.23
CA GLY A 187 18.54 -3.65 -4.12
C GLY A 187 19.64 -3.35 -3.14
N VAL A 188 19.90 -2.06 -2.98
CA VAL A 188 20.87 -1.53 -2.02
C VAL A 188 20.20 -0.47 -1.16
N ARG A 189 20.67 -0.35 0.07
CA ARG A 189 20.26 0.67 1.03
C ARG A 189 21.48 1.40 1.53
N TRP A 190 21.43 2.72 1.48
CA TRP A 190 22.45 3.56 2.10
C TRP A 190 21.84 4.24 3.32
N ALA A 191 22.41 3.95 4.49
CA ALA A 191 22.01 4.59 5.74
C ALA A 191 22.63 6.00 5.80
N SER A 192 21.96 6.97 5.16
CA SER A 192 22.44 8.35 5.11
C SER A 192 22.00 9.13 6.36
N PRO A 193 22.63 10.31 6.63
CA PRO A 193 22.20 11.15 7.75
C PRO A 193 20.75 11.62 7.68
N VAL A 194 20.16 11.64 6.50
CA VAL A 194 18.77 12.08 6.28
C VAL A 194 17.79 10.91 6.14
N GLY A 195 18.24 9.67 6.32
CA GLY A 195 17.42 8.48 6.24
C GLY A 195 17.93 7.46 5.24
N ALA A 196 17.17 6.41 5.01
CA ALA A 196 17.54 5.39 4.06
C ALA A 196 17.35 5.89 2.63
N ILE A 197 18.41 5.82 1.84
CA ILE A 197 18.33 5.99 0.38
C ILE A 197 18.38 4.59 -0.21
N LYS A 198 17.37 4.24 -1.01
CA LYS A 198 17.26 2.90 -1.55
C LYS A 198 17.15 2.90 -3.08
N PHE A 199 17.75 1.89 -3.68
CA PHE A 199 17.64 1.61 -5.10
C PHE A 199 17.31 0.14 -5.28
N ASP A 200 16.21 -0.14 -5.97
CA ASP A 200 15.71 -1.49 -6.18
C ASP A 200 15.55 -1.80 -7.67
N ILE A 201 15.80 -3.07 -8.00
CA ILE A 201 15.48 -3.66 -9.28
C ILE A 201 14.57 -4.83 -9.01
N ALA A 202 13.40 -4.86 -9.64
CA ALA A 202 12.40 -5.90 -9.42
C ALA A 202 11.75 -6.33 -10.73
N THR A 203 11.26 -7.56 -10.74
CA THR A 203 10.57 -8.14 -11.88
C THR A 203 9.35 -8.93 -11.42
N PRO A 204 8.27 -8.99 -12.22
CA PRO A 204 7.16 -9.88 -11.96
C PRO A 204 7.59 -11.34 -12.03
N ILE A 205 7.02 -12.18 -11.17
CA ILE A 205 7.24 -13.63 -11.19
C ILE A 205 5.92 -14.30 -11.52
N ARG A 206 5.93 -15.18 -12.55
CA ARG A 206 4.75 -15.90 -13.02
C ARG A 206 3.57 -14.97 -13.26
N ASP A 207 3.84 -13.86 -13.95
CA ASP A 207 2.81 -12.90 -14.24
C ASP A 207 1.77 -13.48 -15.18
N LYS A 208 0.52 -13.36 -14.79
CA LYS A 208 -0.64 -13.76 -15.55
C LYS A 208 -0.72 -13.07 -16.93
N ASP A 209 -0.22 -11.84 -17.00
CA ASP A 209 -0.19 -11.04 -18.22
C ASP A 209 1.12 -11.19 -18.99
N ASN A 210 1.97 -12.17 -18.64
CA ASN A 210 3.28 -12.42 -19.22
C ASN A 210 4.21 -11.21 -19.26
N SER A 211 4.06 -10.31 -18.29
CA SER A 211 4.96 -9.18 -18.16
C SER A 211 6.34 -9.67 -17.74
N LYS A 212 7.36 -9.33 -18.54
CA LYS A 212 8.76 -9.62 -18.22
C LYS A 212 9.55 -8.34 -17.95
N ASN A 213 8.86 -7.25 -17.70
CA ASN A 213 9.48 -5.94 -17.52
C ASN A 213 10.23 -5.88 -16.21
N ILE A 214 11.42 -5.28 -16.26
CA ILE A 214 12.19 -4.96 -15.07
C ILE A 214 11.78 -3.55 -14.63
N GLN A 215 11.50 -3.38 -13.35
CA GLN A 215 11.15 -2.10 -12.76
C GLN A 215 12.29 -1.62 -11.87
N PHE A 216 12.57 -0.31 -11.93
CA PHE A 216 13.57 0.36 -11.11
C PHE A 216 12.85 1.29 -10.13
N TYR A 217 13.28 1.27 -8.89
CA TYR A 217 12.71 2.14 -7.85
C TYR A 217 13.83 2.85 -7.11
N ILE A 218 13.64 4.15 -6.87
CA ILE A 218 14.53 4.96 -6.04
C ILE A 218 13.67 5.58 -4.95
N GLY A 219 14.09 5.44 -3.70
CA GLY A 219 13.34 5.97 -2.58
C GLY A 219 14.22 6.63 -1.54
N LEU A 220 13.62 7.54 -0.78
CA LEU A 220 14.25 8.22 0.35
C LEU A 220 13.26 8.25 1.50
N GLY A 221 13.74 8.00 2.72
CA GLY A 221 12.95 8.14 3.94
C GLY A 221 12.90 6.87 4.77
N THR A 222 11.90 6.78 5.63
CA THR A 222 11.67 5.59 6.45
C THR A 222 11.15 4.44 5.60
N GLU A 223 11.54 3.22 5.95
CA GLU A 223 11.14 2.02 5.20
C GLU A 223 9.77 1.50 5.61
N ILE A 224 9.20 2.03 6.70
CA ILE A 224 7.87 1.68 7.17
C ILE A 224 7.08 2.92 7.60
#